data_a14e6b6a5b246a5883104088b711e8fb
#
_entry.id   a14e6b6a5b246a5883104088b711e8fb
#
_cell.length_a   1.000
_cell.length_b   1.000
_cell.length_c   1.000
_cell.angle_alpha   90.00
_cell.angle_beta   90.00
_cell.angle_gamma   90.00
#
_symmetry.space_group_name_H-M   'P 1'
#
loop_
_entity.id
_entity.type
_entity.pdbx_description
1 polymer ?
#
loop_
_entity_poly.entity_id
_entity_poly.type
_entity_poly.pdbx_seq_one_letter_code
_entity_poly.pdbx_strand_id
1 'polypeptide(L)'
;MRPEEDSVRGLVQLEGYLLWSAEIEEIHRQAALFTARLPWLTTAQREDVERVYTADRIEVSRAVLVRITERAHELRGEYTERYERLRARCVAAALVAAGAATGTCAAFTLLVR
;
A
#
# COMPACT_ATOMS: atom_id res chain seq x y z
N MET A 1 8.66 18.73 -12.81
CA MET A 1 7.38 18.64 -12.10
C MET A 1 6.27 18.59 -13.14
N ARG A 2 5.58 17.49 -13.20
CA ARG A 2 4.46 17.32 -14.15
C ARG A 2 3.16 17.63 -13.42
N PRO A 3 2.30 18.54 -13.91
CA PRO A 3 1.04 18.92 -13.27
C PRO A 3 0.08 17.73 -13.09
N GLU A 4 0.22 16.70 -13.89
CA GLU A 4 -0.56 15.46 -13.77
C GLU A 4 -0.17 14.63 -12.53
N GLU A 5 1.10 14.54 -12.19
CA GLU A 5 1.58 13.82 -11.03
C GLU A 5 1.16 14.50 -9.71
N ASP A 6 1.15 15.83 -9.70
CA ASP A 6 0.69 16.61 -8.56
C ASP A 6 -0.83 16.46 -8.35
N SER A 7 -1.60 16.39 -9.43
CA SER A 7 -3.05 16.17 -9.39
C SER A 7 -3.40 14.77 -8.86
N VAL A 8 -2.70 13.73 -9.32
CA VAL A 8 -2.90 12.36 -8.85
C VAL A 8 -2.53 12.23 -7.37
N ARG A 9 -1.42 12.86 -6.96
CA ARG A 9 -1.00 12.86 -5.56
C ARG A 9 -2.01 13.57 -4.66
N GLY A 10 -2.57 14.69 -5.11
CA GLY A 10 -3.63 15.43 -4.42
C GLY A 10 -4.90 14.60 -4.26
N LEU A 11 -5.32 13.86 -5.29
CA LEU A 11 -6.48 12.97 -5.24
C LEU A 11 -6.27 11.82 -4.25
N VAL A 12 -5.09 11.20 -4.23
CA VAL A 12 -4.76 10.13 -3.27
C VAL A 12 -4.77 10.65 -1.83
N GLN A 13 -4.26 11.84 -1.59
CA GLN A 13 -4.30 12.47 -0.26
C GLN A 13 -5.73 12.79 0.17
N LEU A 14 -6.57 13.30 -0.73
CA LEU A 14 -7.98 13.59 -0.47
C LEU A 14 -8.75 12.30 -0.16
N GLU A 15 -8.53 11.25 -0.91
CA GLU A 15 -9.13 9.94 -0.68
C GLU A 15 -8.75 9.39 0.70
N GLY A 16 -7.47 9.46 1.06
CA GLY A 16 -7.00 9.05 2.38
C GLY A 16 -7.63 9.86 3.51
N TYR A 17 -7.79 11.17 3.34
CA TYR A 17 -8.48 12.03 4.30
C TYR A 17 -9.96 11.68 4.47
N LEU A 18 -10.67 11.42 3.37
CA LEU A 18 -12.08 11.04 3.40
C LEU A 18 -12.30 9.68 4.07
N LEU A 19 -11.43 8.70 3.79
CA LEU A 19 -11.47 7.40 4.45
C LEU A 19 -11.21 7.52 5.95
N TRP A 20 -10.26 8.33 6.35
CA TRP A 20 -9.96 8.58 7.76
C TRP A 20 -11.12 9.29 8.48
N SER A 21 -11.72 10.31 7.87
CA SER A 21 -12.86 11.00 8.46
C SER A 21 -14.08 10.08 8.61
N ALA A 22 -14.34 9.21 7.65
CA ALA A 22 -15.39 8.21 7.71
C ALA A 22 -15.14 7.20 8.85
N GLU A 23 -13.90 6.77 9.05
CA GLU A 23 -13.51 5.89 10.15
C GLU A 23 -13.75 6.55 11.53
N ILE A 24 -13.41 7.82 11.67
CA ILE A 24 -13.65 8.56 12.90
C ILE A 24 -15.15 8.71 13.18
N GLU A 25 -15.97 9.02 12.20
CA GLU A 25 -17.43 9.08 12.36
C GLU A 25 -18.00 7.73 12.77
N GLU A 26 -17.52 6.64 12.20
CA GLU A 26 -17.92 5.28 12.57
C GLU A 26 -17.55 4.98 14.03
N ILE A 27 -16.36 5.39 14.48
CA ILE A 27 -15.92 5.22 15.87
C ILE A 27 -16.85 5.99 16.83
N HIS A 28 -17.22 7.22 16.50
CA HIS A 28 -18.16 8.00 17.30
C HIS A 28 -19.54 7.34 17.37
N ARG A 29 -20.02 6.82 16.27
CA ARG A 29 -21.28 6.07 16.22
C ARG A 29 -21.23 4.82 17.09
N GLN A 30 -20.14 4.06 17.02
CA GLN A 30 -19.93 2.87 17.87
C GLN A 30 -19.84 3.23 19.34
N ALA A 31 -19.21 4.33 19.70
CA ALA A 31 -19.16 4.83 21.08
C ALA A 31 -20.56 5.13 21.62
N ALA A 32 -21.40 5.80 20.85
CA ALA A 32 -22.79 6.09 21.21
C ALA A 32 -23.62 4.81 21.37
N LEU A 33 -23.45 3.82 20.49
CA LEU A 33 -24.10 2.51 20.61
C LEU A 33 -23.62 1.73 21.83
N PHE A 34 -22.35 1.84 22.16
CA PHE A 34 -21.78 1.22 23.35
C PHE A 34 -22.41 1.79 24.63
N THR A 35 -22.45 3.11 24.76
CA THR A 35 -23.04 3.77 25.95
C THR A 35 -24.53 3.59 26.01
N ALA A 36 -25.25 3.42 24.90
CA ALA A 36 -26.65 3.08 24.87
C ALA A 36 -26.99 1.75 25.56
N ARG A 37 -26.03 0.82 25.62
CA ARG A 37 -26.13 -0.45 26.34
C ARG A 37 -25.96 -0.32 27.86
N LEU A 38 -25.55 0.87 28.31
CA LEU A 38 -25.29 1.19 29.70
C LEU A 38 -26.30 2.28 30.22
N PRO A 39 -27.59 1.93 30.40
CA PRO A 39 -28.62 2.91 30.66
C PRO A 39 -28.51 3.59 32.05
N TRP A 40 -27.68 3.03 32.93
CA TRP A 40 -27.46 3.59 34.28
C TRP A 40 -26.47 4.74 34.35
N LEU A 41 -25.79 5.06 33.21
CA LEU A 41 -24.84 6.17 33.15
C LEU A 41 -25.57 7.51 33.19
N THR A 42 -25.04 8.45 33.99
CA THR A 42 -25.43 9.87 33.90
C THR A 42 -24.90 10.47 32.58
N THR A 43 -25.42 11.62 32.17
CA THR A 43 -25.00 12.30 30.95
C THR A 43 -23.49 12.60 30.98
N ALA A 44 -22.96 13.09 32.11
CA ALA A 44 -21.53 13.36 32.28
C ALA A 44 -20.69 12.07 32.19
N GLN A 45 -21.12 11.00 32.83
CA GLN A 45 -20.45 9.70 32.76
C GLN A 45 -20.47 9.12 31.33
N ARG A 46 -21.57 9.29 30.62
CA ARG A 46 -21.70 8.86 29.22
C ARG A 46 -20.71 9.58 28.32
N GLU A 47 -20.61 10.90 28.43
CA GLU A 47 -19.64 11.70 27.67
C GLU A 47 -18.22 11.31 27.99
N ASP A 48 -17.87 11.03 29.22
CA ASP A 48 -16.56 10.55 29.62
C ASP A 48 -16.23 9.18 29.04
N VAL A 49 -17.16 8.24 29.07
CA VAL A 49 -17.00 6.89 28.50
C VAL A 49 -16.85 6.97 26.98
N GLU A 50 -17.68 7.76 26.31
CA GLU A 50 -17.59 7.96 24.86
C GLU A 50 -16.25 8.57 24.45
N ARG A 51 -15.76 9.54 25.20
CA ARG A 51 -14.46 10.17 24.97
C ARG A 51 -13.32 9.17 25.11
N VAL A 52 -13.29 8.38 26.18
CA VAL A 52 -12.24 7.37 26.41
C VAL A 52 -12.33 6.25 25.35
N TYR A 53 -13.51 5.76 25.05
CA TYR A 53 -13.74 4.75 24.02
C TYR A 53 -13.26 5.22 22.65
N THR A 54 -13.64 6.43 22.27
CA THR A 54 -13.24 7.04 20.99
C THR A 54 -11.72 7.19 20.90
N ALA A 55 -11.08 7.70 21.94
CA ALA A 55 -9.62 7.86 21.98
C ALA A 55 -8.89 6.51 21.83
N ASP A 56 -9.31 5.47 22.54
CA ASP A 56 -8.76 4.14 22.48
C ASP A 56 -8.93 3.53 21.08
N ARG A 57 -10.12 3.64 20.50
CA ARG A 57 -10.39 3.13 19.15
C ARG A 57 -9.62 3.85 18.06
N ILE A 58 -9.44 5.15 18.14
CA ILE A 58 -8.62 5.92 17.20
C ILE A 58 -7.16 5.45 17.26
N GLU A 59 -6.63 5.22 18.45
CA GLU A 59 -5.27 4.71 18.62
C GLU A 59 -5.10 3.31 18.01
N VAL A 60 -6.05 2.41 18.26
CA VAL A 60 -6.06 1.06 17.67
C VAL A 60 -6.15 1.12 16.13
N SER A 61 -7.06 1.93 15.58
CA SER A 61 -7.18 2.09 14.12
C SER A 61 -5.91 2.65 13.50
N ARG A 62 -5.27 3.61 14.15
CA ARG A 62 -3.98 4.16 13.70
C ARG A 62 -2.89 3.09 13.69
N ALA A 63 -2.78 2.29 14.75
CA ALA A 63 -1.79 1.22 14.84
C ALA A 63 -2.01 0.15 13.76
N VAL A 64 -3.26 -0.21 13.46
CA VAL A 64 -3.61 -1.14 12.38
C VAL A 64 -3.21 -0.58 11.02
N LEU A 65 -3.50 0.69 10.74
CA LEU A 65 -3.14 1.34 9.48
C LEU A 65 -1.61 1.39 9.29
N VAL A 66 -0.86 1.71 10.33
CA VAL A 66 0.62 1.68 10.29
C VAL A 66 1.12 0.29 9.93
N ARG A 67 0.62 -0.77 10.56
CA ARG A 67 1.00 -2.15 10.25
C ARG A 67 0.67 -2.55 8.82
N ILE A 68 -0.51 -2.15 8.31
CA ILE A 68 -0.91 -2.42 6.93
C ILE A 68 0.04 -1.71 5.96
N THR A 69 0.39 -0.47 6.24
CA THR A 69 1.31 0.32 5.41
C THR A 69 2.71 -0.29 5.38
N GLU A 70 3.25 -0.69 6.54
CA GLU A 70 4.54 -1.37 6.66
C GLU A 70 4.55 -2.68 5.86
N ARG A 71 3.49 -3.50 6.00
CA ARG A 71 3.36 -4.74 5.26
C ARG A 71 3.26 -4.53 3.74
N ALA A 72 2.56 -3.49 3.32
CA ALA A 72 2.47 -3.12 1.90
C ALA A 72 3.83 -2.68 1.34
N HIS A 73 4.65 -1.98 2.12
CA HIS A 73 6.01 -1.60 1.73
C HIS A 73 6.94 -2.83 1.61
N GLU A 74 6.88 -3.75 2.55
CA GLU A 74 7.63 -5.01 2.50
C GLU A 74 7.29 -5.82 1.24
N LEU A 75 6.00 -5.99 0.95
CA LEU A 75 5.52 -6.70 -0.24
C LEU A 75 5.97 -6.02 -1.54
N ARG A 76 5.93 -4.70 -1.61
CA ARG A 76 6.45 -3.96 -2.78
C ARG A 76 7.94 -4.17 -2.98
N GLY A 77 8.72 -4.17 -1.92
CA GLY A 77 10.15 -4.46 -1.95
C GLY A 77 10.44 -5.86 -2.53
N GLU A 78 9.76 -6.90 -2.04
CA GLU A 78 9.89 -8.26 -2.54
C GLU A 78 9.50 -8.40 -4.02
N TYR A 79 8.41 -7.78 -4.44
CA TYR A 79 7.97 -7.81 -5.84
C TYR A 79 8.95 -7.09 -6.77
N THR A 80 9.48 -5.96 -6.35
CA THR A 80 10.47 -5.19 -7.12
C THR A 80 11.75 -6.00 -7.30
N GLU A 81 12.27 -6.63 -6.25
CA GLU A 81 13.45 -7.50 -6.34
C GLU A 81 13.23 -8.71 -7.25
N ARG A 82 12.08 -9.36 -7.17
CA ARG A 82 11.72 -10.48 -8.06
C ARG A 82 11.62 -10.03 -9.51
N TYR A 83 11.00 -8.88 -9.75
CA TYR A 83 10.86 -8.32 -11.09
C TYR A 83 12.23 -7.96 -11.69
N GLU A 84 13.12 -7.32 -10.94
CA GLU A 84 14.48 -6.99 -11.37
C GLU A 84 15.31 -8.24 -11.70
N ARG A 85 15.22 -9.29 -10.89
CA ARG A 85 15.88 -10.58 -11.16
C ARG A 85 15.36 -11.24 -12.44
N LEU A 86 14.06 -11.26 -12.64
CA LEU A 86 13.45 -11.79 -13.86
C LEU A 86 13.86 -10.98 -15.08
N ARG A 87 13.83 -9.67 -14.98
CA ARG A 87 14.28 -8.78 -16.06
C ARG A 87 15.75 -9.01 -16.41
N ALA A 88 16.63 -9.10 -15.42
CA ALA A 88 18.05 -9.38 -15.63
C ALA A 88 18.26 -10.73 -16.32
N ARG A 89 17.53 -11.78 -15.92
CA ARG A 89 17.58 -13.09 -16.57
C ARG A 89 17.09 -13.05 -18.02
N CYS A 90 16.00 -12.36 -18.30
CA CYS A 90 15.49 -12.20 -19.67
C CYS A 90 16.47 -11.45 -20.56
N VAL A 91 17.09 -10.37 -20.08
CA VAL A 91 18.11 -9.61 -20.81
C VAL A 91 19.34 -10.46 -21.07
N ALA A 92 19.84 -11.20 -20.08
CA ALA A 92 20.98 -12.10 -20.24
C ALA A 92 20.69 -13.21 -21.27
N ALA A 93 19.50 -13.83 -21.22
CA ALA A 93 19.09 -14.83 -22.18
C ALA A 93 19.02 -14.28 -23.62
N ALA A 94 18.46 -13.07 -23.77
CA ALA A 94 18.41 -12.38 -25.09
C ALA A 94 19.78 -12.06 -25.63
N LEU A 95 20.72 -11.61 -24.79
CA LEU A 95 22.12 -11.35 -25.19
C LEU A 95 22.85 -12.63 -25.62
N VAL A 96 22.68 -13.73 -24.89
CA VAL A 96 23.25 -15.04 -25.24
C VAL A 96 22.68 -15.54 -26.56
N ALA A 97 21.37 -15.46 -26.79
CA ALA A 97 20.75 -15.85 -28.05
C ALA A 97 21.23 -15.00 -29.22
N ALA A 98 21.36 -13.70 -29.07
CA ALA A 98 21.90 -12.80 -30.10
C ALA A 98 23.38 -13.12 -30.42
N GLY A 99 24.18 -13.37 -29.39
CA GLY A 99 25.58 -13.76 -29.55
C GLY A 99 25.75 -15.11 -30.28
N ALA A 100 24.93 -16.10 -29.95
CA ALA A 100 24.93 -17.40 -30.64
C ALA A 100 24.52 -17.28 -32.12
N ALA A 101 23.49 -16.47 -32.43
CA ALA A 101 23.04 -16.24 -33.80
C ALA A 101 24.10 -15.55 -34.65
N THR A 102 24.79 -14.53 -34.14
CA THR A 102 25.90 -13.85 -34.85
C THR A 102 27.10 -14.75 -35.02
N GLY A 103 27.46 -15.55 -34.04
CA GLY A 103 28.53 -16.52 -34.09
C GLY A 103 28.30 -17.60 -35.15
N THR A 104 27.11 -18.17 -35.25
CA THR A 104 26.75 -19.17 -36.26
C THR A 104 26.76 -18.59 -37.67
N CYS A 105 26.28 -17.37 -37.89
CA CYS A 105 26.35 -16.68 -39.19
C CYS A 105 27.80 -16.42 -39.63
N ALA A 106 28.63 -15.95 -38.71
CA ALA A 106 30.06 -15.72 -39.00
C ALA A 106 30.81 -17.03 -39.35
N ALA A 107 30.57 -18.09 -38.60
CA ALA A 107 31.13 -19.40 -38.86
C ALA A 107 30.71 -19.97 -40.25
N PHE A 108 29.42 -19.82 -40.57
CA PHE A 108 28.89 -20.26 -41.85
C PHE A 108 29.51 -19.50 -43.04
N THR A 109 29.65 -18.17 -42.94
CA THR A 109 30.25 -17.34 -43.98
C THR A 109 31.73 -17.66 -44.18
N LEU A 110 32.46 -17.99 -43.13
CA LEU A 110 33.88 -18.43 -43.27
C LEU A 110 34.00 -19.83 -43.86
N LEU A 111 33.07 -20.73 -43.61
CA LEU A 111 33.09 -22.09 -44.13
C LEU A 111 32.73 -22.17 -45.63
N VAL A 112 31.86 -21.26 -46.08
CA VAL A 112 31.41 -21.17 -47.49
C VAL A 112 32.38 -20.41 -48.36
N ARG A 113 33.30 -19.69 -47.77
CA ARG A 113 34.35 -18.95 -48.48
C ARG A 113 35.58 -19.83 -48.76
#